data_0c1a98c9bfbb2a40661b66cd4c7deeee
#
_entry.id   0c1a98c9bfbb2a40661b66cd4c7deeee
#
_cell.length_a   1.000
_cell.length_b   1.000
_cell.length_c   1.000
_cell.angle_alpha   90.00
_cell.angle_beta   90.00
_cell.angle_gamma   90.00
#
_symmetry.space_group_name_H-M   'P 1'
#
loop_
_entity.id
_entity.type
_entity.pdbx_description
1 polymer ?
#
loop_
_entity_poly.entity_id
_entity_poly.type
_entity_poly.pdbx_seq_one_letter_code
_entity_poly.pdbx_strand_id
1 'polypeptide(L)'
;MVKSNKDTMKIKKRKKTLKEEDDEKVVVEQEREMKKLENVLFGSLHSSAEFGKDDEFDKGSALYFVDRSANNALTVCDDGDDVLAETSDEEEDLKVRKPVWVDEEEQRAKINIAKVNRLRKLRKEEDESVISGSEYVSRLRAQHAKLNPGTEWAQLDRKARGDGYSSDDESLDEEHQAVLARGYKDVEGVDDILRRNEDVVVRSSAKLLPGLLEFSRLVDANAQEPSKGPIHSVQFHRNAQLLLTAGLDRRLRFFQIDGKRNTKIQSIFLEDCPIRKASFTPDGSQVIIAGRRKFFYTMDLVKAKVDKIGPLVGREEKSLEFFEVSPDSSTIAFVGNEGYILLVSSKSKELIGTLKMNGTVRSLAFADDGRQLLSSGGDGQVYHWDLRTRTCLHKAIDEGCLNGTSLCTSPNGSMFAAGSDSGIVNIYNRDEYLGGKRKPMKTIENLTTKVDFMKFNNDAQILAISSSMKKNSLKLVHVPSFTVFSNWPPLNRNLQYPLCLDFSPGGGFMAMGNAAGKVLLYKLHHYNHA
;
A
#
# COMPACT_ATOMS: atom_id res chain seq x y z
N MET A 1 66.74 18.43 6.27
CA MET A 1 65.33 18.09 6.26
C MET A 1 64.77 17.53 4.93
N VAL A 2 65.57 16.85 4.10
CA VAL A 2 65.13 16.32 2.79
C VAL A 2 65.15 14.78 2.73
N LYS A 3 65.68 14.07 3.73
CA LYS A 3 65.68 12.61 3.78
C LYS A 3 64.43 11.95 4.40
N SER A 4 63.64 12.69 5.18
CA SER A 4 62.45 12.14 5.85
C SER A 4 61.20 11.93 4.96
N ASN A 5 61.12 12.63 3.83
CA ASN A 5 59.90 12.54 2.96
C ASN A 5 59.93 11.41 1.93
N LYS A 6 61.11 10.82 1.64
CA LYS A 6 61.20 9.69 0.70
C LYS A 6 60.86 8.35 1.34
N ASP A 7 61.15 8.19 2.61
CA ASP A 7 60.86 6.94 3.32
C ASP A 7 59.38 6.81 3.70
N THR A 8 58.71 7.89 4.02
CA THR A 8 57.24 7.90 4.25
C THR A 8 56.44 7.64 2.97
N MET A 9 56.93 8.04 1.79
CA MET A 9 56.30 7.69 0.53
C MET A 9 56.50 6.21 0.14
N LYS A 10 57.65 5.62 0.43
CA LYS A 10 57.90 4.21 0.18
C LYS A 10 57.06 3.29 1.11
N ILE A 11 56.85 3.70 2.35
CA ILE A 11 56.00 2.96 3.31
C ILE A 11 54.52 3.04 2.92
N LYS A 12 54.03 4.20 2.42
CA LYS A 12 52.66 4.34 1.92
C LYS A 12 52.42 3.54 0.63
N LYS A 13 53.41 3.46 -0.28
CA LYS A 13 53.27 2.62 -1.50
C LYS A 13 53.30 1.12 -1.16
N ARG A 14 54.15 0.64 -0.24
CA ARG A 14 54.15 -0.77 0.20
C ARG A 14 52.85 -1.16 0.94
N LYS A 15 52.26 -0.27 1.75
CA LYS A 15 50.95 -0.55 2.38
C LYS A 15 49.80 -0.57 1.40
N LYS A 16 49.89 0.14 0.26
CA LYS A 16 48.83 0.14 -0.77
C LYS A 16 48.86 -1.13 -1.62
N THR A 17 50.08 -1.63 -1.99
CA THR A 17 50.22 -2.89 -2.74
C THR A 17 49.85 -4.12 -1.87
N LEU A 18 50.18 -4.14 -0.57
CA LEU A 18 49.76 -5.21 0.33
C LEU A 18 48.24 -5.26 0.55
N LYS A 19 47.56 -4.13 0.52
CA LYS A 19 46.09 -4.11 0.60
C LYS A 19 45.41 -4.59 -0.70
N GLU A 20 45.99 -4.27 -1.85
CA GLU A 20 45.48 -4.74 -3.15
C GLU A 20 45.68 -6.26 -3.30
N GLU A 21 46.76 -6.84 -2.82
CA GLU A 21 47.00 -8.29 -2.81
C GLU A 21 46.10 -9.05 -1.82
N ASP A 22 45.73 -8.45 -0.69
CA ASP A 22 44.81 -9.06 0.27
C ASP A 22 43.36 -8.98 -0.22
N ASP A 23 42.94 -7.89 -0.90
CA ASP A 23 41.64 -7.74 -1.50
C ASP A 23 41.46 -8.73 -2.68
N GLU A 24 42.49 -8.98 -3.51
CA GLU A 24 42.44 -9.99 -4.57
C GLU A 24 42.30 -11.41 -4.01
N LYS A 25 42.96 -11.74 -2.90
CA LYS A 25 42.82 -13.06 -2.26
C LYS A 25 41.42 -13.28 -1.71
N VAL A 26 40.79 -12.26 -1.13
CA VAL A 26 39.41 -12.33 -0.62
C VAL A 26 38.44 -12.56 -1.77
N VAL A 27 38.62 -11.90 -2.91
CA VAL A 27 37.75 -12.08 -4.11
C VAL A 27 37.89 -13.51 -4.66
N VAL A 28 39.09 -14.04 -4.75
CA VAL A 28 39.35 -15.42 -5.24
C VAL A 28 38.76 -16.48 -4.27
N GLU A 29 38.76 -16.20 -2.97
CA GLU A 29 38.16 -17.09 -1.99
C GLU A 29 36.63 -17.06 -2.04
N GLN A 30 36.04 -15.91 -2.23
CA GLN A 30 34.59 -15.76 -2.46
C GLN A 30 34.12 -16.44 -3.77
N GLU A 31 34.89 -16.36 -4.85
CA GLU A 31 34.59 -17.09 -6.09
C GLU A 31 34.67 -18.62 -5.91
N ARG A 32 35.59 -19.12 -5.11
CA ARG A 32 35.69 -20.55 -4.78
C ARG A 32 34.49 -21.02 -3.92
N GLU A 33 34.05 -20.19 -2.99
CA GLU A 33 32.87 -20.50 -2.17
C GLU A 33 31.61 -20.46 -2.98
N MET A 34 31.45 -19.49 -3.90
CA MET A 34 30.32 -19.45 -4.83
C MET A 34 30.26 -20.67 -5.73
N LYS A 35 31.38 -21.10 -6.32
CA LYS A 35 31.44 -22.34 -7.12
C LYS A 35 31.11 -23.60 -6.32
N LYS A 36 31.47 -23.66 -5.04
CA LYS A 36 31.07 -24.76 -4.16
C LYS A 36 29.56 -24.74 -3.88
N LEU A 37 28.97 -23.56 -3.67
CA LEU A 37 27.55 -23.42 -3.49
C LEU A 37 26.76 -23.73 -4.76
N GLU A 38 27.23 -23.33 -5.93
CA GLU A 38 26.65 -23.69 -7.22
C GLU A 38 26.66 -25.21 -7.45
N ASN A 39 27.78 -25.88 -7.15
CA ASN A 39 27.84 -27.34 -7.25
C ASN A 39 26.92 -28.06 -6.26
N VAL A 40 26.69 -27.50 -5.07
CA VAL A 40 25.76 -28.09 -4.08
C VAL A 40 24.30 -27.86 -4.46
N LEU A 41 23.98 -26.70 -5.06
CA LEU A 41 22.61 -26.33 -5.41
C LEU A 41 22.15 -26.90 -6.75
N PHE A 42 23.04 -27.00 -7.73
CA PHE A 42 22.66 -27.37 -9.11
C PHE A 42 23.30 -28.68 -9.58
N GLY A 43 24.12 -29.34 -8.79
CA GLY A 43 24.78 -30.58 -9.14
C GLY A 43 25.69 -30.46 -10.36
N SER A 44 26.15 -31.59 -10.92
CA SER A 44 27.05 -31.63 -12.07
C SER A 44 26.41 -31.29 -13.44
N LEU A 45 25.22 -30.70 -13.47
CA LEU A 45 24.44 -30.42 -14.69
C LEU A 45 24.75 -29.06 -15.34
N HIS A 46 25.58 -28.21 -14.73
CA HIS A 46 26.01 -26.95 -15.32
C HIS A 46 27.52 -26.76 -15.25
N SER A 47 28.26 -27.54 -16.05
CA SER A 47 29.59 -27.10 -16.48
C SER A 47 29.42 -26.32 -17.78
N SER A 48 29.54 -25.00 -17.71
CA SER A 48 29.59 -24.11 -18.88
C SER A 48 30.95 -24.24 -19.58
N ALA A 49 31.16 -25.34 -20.26
CA ALA A 49 32.27 -25.48 -21.23
C ALA A 49 31.83 -26.47 -22.29
N GLU A 50 31.82 -25.99 -23.52
CA GLU A 50 31.63 -26.71 -24.78
C GLU A 50 30.25 -26.59 -25.44
N PHE A 51 30.00 -25.39 -25.99
CA PHE A 51 29.25 -25.28 -27.23
C PHE A 51 30.26 -25.29 -28.38
N GLY A 52 30.27 -26.38 -29.10
CA GLY A 52 30.96 -26.48 -30.39
C GLY A 52 31.67 -27.80 -30.59
N LYS A 53 30.98 -28.81 -31.11
CA LYS A 53 31.33 -29.69 -32.21
C LYS A 53 30.37 -30.86 -32.30
N ASP A 54 29.92 -31.06 -33.53
CA ASP A 54 29.11 -32.16 -33.99
C ASP A 54 29.75 -33.49 -33.69
N ASP A 55 28.96 -34.49 -33.28
CA ASP A 55 28.81 -35.79 -33.93
C ASP A 55 28.13 -36.82 -33.03
N GLU A 56 27.10 -37.44 -33.61
CA GLU A 56 26.54 -38.81 -33.51
C GLU A 56 26.38 -39.57 -32.17
N PHE A 57 25.12 -40.02 -32.01
CA PHE A 57 24.63 -41.24 -31.35
C PHE A 57 24.93 -41.50 -29.87
N ASP A 58 23.97 -41.42 -28.99
CA ASP A 58 23.21 -42.57 -28.50
C ASP A 58 22.12 -42.22 -27.49
N LYS A 59 21.16 -43.11 -27.33
CA LYS A 59 19.89 -43.08 -26.63
C LYS A 59 20.03 -42.88 -25.12
N GLY A 60 19.23 -41.94 -24.55
CA GLY A 60 18.99 -41.88 -23.12
C GLY A 60 18.07 -40.71 -22.74
N SER A 61 16.79 -41.01 -22.66
CA SER A 61 15.66 -40.22 -22.12
C SER A 61 16.01 -39.04 -21.23
N ALA A 62 15.85 -37.81 -21.71
CA ALA A 62 15.69 -36.61 -20.92
C ALA A 62 14.33 -35.99 -21.28
N LEU A 63 13.44 -35.96 -20.31
CA LEU A 63 12.13 -35.33 -20.37
C LEU A 63 12.30 -33.81 -20.46
N TYR A 64 12.09 -33.24 -21.64
CA TYR A 64 11.86 -31.84 -21.82
C TYR A 64 10.35 -31.59 -22.00
N PHE A 65 9.76 -30.82 -21.11
CA PHE A 65 8.44 -30.24 -21.30
C PHE A 65 8.58 -29.09 -22.31
N VAL A 66 8.06 -29.28 -23.52
CA VAL A 66 7.86 -28.20 -24.49
C VAL A 66 6.37 -27.91 -24.52
N ASP A 67 5.99 -26.77 -23.96
CA ASP A 67 4.65 -26.21 -24.11
C ASP A 67 4.44 -25.78 -25.56
N ARG A 68 3.60 -26.47 -26.30
CA ARG A 68 3.10 -26.10 -27.63
C ARG A 68 1.62 -25.79 -27.55
N SER A 69 1.25 -24.68 -26.91
CA SER A 69 -0.08 -24.10 -27.04
C SER A 69 -0.07 -22.89 -27.96
N ALA A 70 0.00 -23.12 -29.24
CA ALA A 70 -0.48 -22.17 -30.26
C ALA A 70 -0.77 -22.91 -31.56
N ASN A 71 -2.00 -22.78 -31.99
CA ASN A 71 -2.55 -22.88 -33.32
C ASN A 71 -3.36 -24.13 -33.70
N ASN A 72 -4.58 -23.75 -34.07
CA ASN A 72 -5.52 -24.28 -35.10
C ASN A 72 -6.58 -25.26 -34.63
N ALA A 73 -7.80 -24.75 -34.56
CA ALA A 73 -8.79 -24.54 -35.62
C ALA A 73 -9.30 -25.86 -36.26
N LEU A 74 -10.58 -26.09 -35.97
CA LEU A 74 -11.61 -26.69 -36.86
C LEU A 74 -11.32 -27.98 -37.62
N THR A 75 -12.04 -29.03 -37.25
CA THR A 75 -12.84 -29.75 -38.23
C THR A 75 -13.97 -30.52 -37.54
N VAL A 76 -15.14 -30.24 -38.05
CA VAL A 76 -16.42 -30.95 -37.86
C VAL A 76 -16.33 -32.29 -38.59
N CYS A 77 -16.80 -33.36 -37.99
CA CYS A 77 -17.41 -34.50 -38.72
C CYS A 77 -18.48 -35.11 -37.85
N ASP A 78 -19.57 -35.19 -38.47
CA ASP A 78 -20.93 -35.67 -38.26
C ASP A 78 -21.01 -37.19 -38.40
N ASP A 79 -22.19 -37.73 -38.09
CA ASP A 79 -22.72 -39.08 -38.30
C ASP A 79 -22.44 -40.11 -37.16
N GLY A 80 -23.37 -40.78 -36.62
CA GLY A 80 -24.71 -41.18 -36.95
C GLY A 80 -25.07 -42.42 -36.11
N ASP A 81 -26.29 -42.43 -35.67
CA ASP A 81 -27.20 -43.59 -35.47
C ASP A 81 -26.97 -44.69 -34.41
N ASP A 82 -27.92 -44.69 -33.56
CA ASP A 82 -28.93 -45.76 -33.20
C ASP A 82 -28.63 -46.83 -32.13
N VAL A 83 -29.70 -46.95 -31.34
CA VAL A 83 -30.42 -48.08 -30.76
C VAL A 83 -30.40 -48.28 -29.24
N LEU A 84 -31.61 -48.06 -28.76
CA LEU A 84 -32.36 -48.44 -27.58
C LEU A 84 -31.84 -49.64 -26.73
N ALA A 85 -31.87 -49.48 -25.41
CA ALA A 85 -32.58 -50.43 -24.52
C ALA A 85 -32.66 -49.85 -23.09
N GLU A 86 -33.87 -49.89 -22.59
CA GLU A 86 -34.30 -49.57 -21.21
C GLU A 86 -33.72 -50.57 -20.21
N THR A 87 -33.36 -50.10 -19.01
CA THR A 87 -33.90 -50.65 -17.74
C THR A 87 -33.44 -49.80 -16.56
N SER A 88 -34.38 -49.61 -15.69
CA SER A 88 -34.37 -48.97 -14.37
C SER A 88 -33.28 -49.45 -13.42
N ASP A 89 -32.68 -48.54 -12.65
CA ASP A 89 -32.73 -48.55 -11.18
C ASP A 89 -31.92 -47.37 -10.62
N GLU A 90 -32.49 -46.76 -9.61
CA GLU A 90 -32.04 -45.58 -8.89
C GLU A 90 -30.75 -45.82 -8.10
N GLU A 91 -29.66 -45.14 -8.46
CA GLU A 91 -28.58 -44.79 -7.54
C GLU A 91 -27.96 -43.47 -8.00
N GLU A 92 -27.90 -42.48 -7.11
CA GLU A 92 -27.25 -41.19 -7.33
C GLU A 92 -25.75 -41.34 -7.57
N ASP A 93 -25.35 -41.64 -8.77
CA ASP A 93 -23.97 -41.66 -9.21
C ASP A 93 -23.52 -40.22 -9.55
N LEU A 94 -22.65 -39.69 -8.73
CA LEU A 94 -21.79 -38.57 -9.06
C LEU A 94 -21.11 -38.83 -10.42
N LYS A 95 -21.62 -38.25 -11.49
CA LYS A 95 -21.06 -38.34 -12.84
C LYS A 95 -19.63 -37.83 -12.84
N VAL A 96 -18.66 -38.71 -12.59
CA VAL A 96 -17.24 -38.45 -12.77
C VAL A 96 -17.00 -38.24 -14.27
N ARG A 97 -16.62 -37.04 -14.67
CA ARG A 97 -16.27 -36.73 -16.06
C ARG A 97 -15.12 -37.61 -16.50
N LYS A 98 -15.27 -38.26 -17.66
CA LYS A 98 -14.18 -38.99 -18.31
C LYS A 98 -13.06 -37.99 -18.63
N PRO A 99 -11.80 -38.29 -18.31
CA PRO A 99 -10.68 -37.41 -18.66
C PRO A 99 -10.57 -37.29 -20.19
N VAL A 100 -10.24 -36.08 -20.66
CA VAL A 100 -10.13 -35.77 -22.09
C VAL A 100 -8.99 -36.53 -22.78
N TRP A 101 -8.01 -36.96 -22.02
CA TRP A 101 -6.91 -37.82 -22.46
C TRP A 101 -6.57 -38.82 -21.36
N VAL A 102 -6.10 -39.99 -21.74
CA VAL A 102 -5.71 -41.07 -20.83
C VAL A 102 -4.28 -41.46 -21.19
N ASP A 103 -3.40 -41.47 -20.18
CA ASP A 103 -2.03 -41.92 -20.35
C ASP A 103 -1.98 -43.45 -20.33
N GLU A 104 -1.63 -44.08 -21.47
CA GLU A 104 -1.54 -45.54 -21.58
C GLU A 104 -0.42 -46.12 -20.70
N GLU A 105 0.65 -45.37 -20.43
CA GLU A 105 1.74 -45.80 -19.55
C GLU A 105 1.28 -45.89 -18.10
N GLU A 106 0.42 -44.96 -17.66
CA GLU A 106 -0.17 -44.96 -16.33
C GLU A 106 -1.04 -46.19 -16.08
N GLN A 107 -1.77 -46.68 -17.11
CA GLN A 107 -2.56 -47.91 -17.01
C GLN A 107 -1.70 -49.17 -16.95
N ARG A 108 -0.55 -49.19 -17.62
CA ARG A 108 0.38 -50.33 -17.65
C ARG A 108 1.26 -50.40 -16.40
N ALA A 109 1.46 -49.30 -15.71
CA ALA A 109 2.29 -49.26 -14.53
C ALA A 109 1.68 -50.05 -13.37
N LYS A 110 2.42 -50.99 -12.80
CA LYS A 110 2.05 -51.75 -11.59
C LYS A 110 2.88 -51.27 -10.41
N ILE A 111 2.25 -50.76 -9.39
CA ILE A 111 2.90 -50.16 -8.22
C ILE A 111 2.74 -51.11 -7.02
N ASN A 112 3.88 -51.52 -6.44
CA ASN A 112 3.88 -52.37 -5.24
C ASN A 112 3.77 -51.51 -3.99
N ILE A 113 2.61 -51.53 -3.32
CA ILE A 113 2.31 -50.76 -2.12
C ILE A 113 2.88 -51.39 -0.86
N ALA A 114 3.15 -52.73 -0.90
CA ALA A 114 3.61 -53.46 0.27
C ALA A 114 5.06 -53.15 0.65
N LYS A 115 5.93 -52.84 -0.33
CA LYS A 115 7.36 -52.60 -0.12
C LYS A 115 7.68 -51.31 0.59
N VAL A 116 6.82 -50.29 0.46
CA VAL A 116 7.11 -48.95 1.00
C VAL A 116 6.14 -48.61 2.12
N ASN A 117 6.64 -48.41 3.33
CA ASN A 117 5.82 -48.11 4.52
C ASN A 117 4.89 -46.91 4.32
N ARG A 118 5.29 -45.94 3.53
CA ARG A 118 4.55 -44.72 3.22
C ARG A 118 3.31 -44.98 2.39
N LEU A 119 3.36 -45.99 1.52
CA LEU A 119 2.28 -46.38 0.59
C LEU A 119 1.28 -47.34 1.22
N ARG A 120 1.62 -47.96 2.35
CA ARG A 120 0.70 -48.87 3.08
C ARG A 120 -0.59 -48.21 3.52
N LYS A 121 -0.57 -46.88 3.71
CA LYS A 121 -1.78 -46.06 4.07
C LYS A 121 -2.80 -45.97 2.92
N LEU A 122 -2.43 -46.32 1.70
CA LEU A 122 -3.29 -46.33 0.52
C LEU A 122 -3.99 -47.66 0.27
N ARG A 123 -3.75 -48.68 1.09
CA ARG A 123 -4.41 -49.99 1.00
C ARG A 123 -5.89 -49.87 1.34
N LYS A 124 -6.76 -50.55 0.60
CA LYS A 124 -8.17 -50.78 0.95
C LYS A 124 -8.35 -52.10 1.70
N GLU A 125 -7.59 -53.13 1.31
CA GLU A 125 -7.61 -54.47 1.91
C GLU A 125 -6.21 -54.85 2.41
N GLU A 126 -6.12 -55.70 3.44
CA GLU A 126 -4.85 -56.10 4.06
C GLU A 126 -3.96 -56.90 3.11
N ASP A 127 -4.53 -57.66 2.19
CA ASP A 127 -3.80 -58.52 1.26
C ASP A 127 -3.40 -57.81 -0.05
N GLU A 128 -3.79 -56.56 -0.25
CA GLU A 128 -3.39 -55.80 -1.43
C GLU A 128 -1.89 -55.48 -1.43
N SER A 129 -1.19 -56.08 -2.41
CA SER A 129 0.24 -55.85 -2.58
C SER A 129 0.61 -55.00 -3.79
N VAL A 130 -0.18 -55.07 -4.87
CA VAL A 130 0.09 -54.39 -6.16
C VAL A 130 -1.18 -53.75 -6.68
N ILE A 131 -1.11 -52.47 -7.07
CA ILE A 131 -2.22 -51.74 -7.71
C ILE A 131 -1.80 -51.16 -9.05
N SER A 132 -2.78 -50.86 -9.93
CA SER A 132 -2.55 -50.19 -11.20
C SER A 132 -2.18 -48.72 -10.97
N GLY A 133 -1.47 -48.08 -11.89
CA GLY A 133 -1.10 -46.68 -11.80
C GLY A 133 -2.30 -45.75 -11.72
N SER A 134 -3.35 -46.00 -12.50
CA SER A 134 -4.59 -45.21 -12.48
C SER A 134 -5.31 -45.29 -11.12
N GLU A 135 -5.34 -46.46 -10.52
CA GLU A 135 -5.93 -46.67 -9.20
C GLU A 135 -5.08 -46.00 -8.09
N TYR A 136 -3.77 -46.03 -8.22
CA TYR A 136 -2.85 -45.33 -7.34
C TYR A 136 -3.09 -43.82 -7.35
N VAL A 137 -3.21 -43.22 -8.53
CA VAL A 137 -3.47 -41.78 -8.69
C VAL A 137 -4.84 -41.38 -8.10
N SER A 138 -5.87 -42.20 -8.34
CA SER A 138 -7.20 -41.94 -7.79
C SER A 138 -7.23 -41.98 -6.26
N ARG A 139 -6.52 -42.93 -5.65
CA ARG A 139 -6.38 -43.03 -4.18
C ARG A 139 -5.57 -41.88 -3.56
N LEU A 140 -4.53 -41.43 -4.27
CA LEU A 140 -3.77 -40.22 -3.86
C LEU A 140 -4.62 -38.95 -3.92
N ARG A 141 -5.44 -38.78 -4.97
CA ARG A 141 -6.36 -37.64 -5.08
C ARG A 141 -7.40 -37.67 -3.96
N ALA A 142 -7.96 -38.81 -3.64
CA ALA A 142 -8.90 -38.97 -2.53
C ALA A 142 -8.26 -38.65 -1.17
N GLN A 143 -7.00 -39.09 -0.96
CA GLN A 143 -6.26 -38.78 0.24
C GLN A 143 -5.93 -37.28 0.34
N HIS A 144 -5.56 -36.67 -0.77
CA HIS A 144 -5.28 -35.23 -0.83
C HIS A 144 -6.53 -34.41 -0.51
N ALA A 145 -7.69 -34.79 -1.05
CA ALA A 145 -8.94 -34.11 -0.74
C ALA A 145 -9.35 -34.23 0.74
N LYS A 146 -9.05 -35.38 1.39
CA LYS A 146 -9.27 -35.54 2.83
C LYS A 146 -8.33 -34.69 3.70
N LEU A 147 -7.07 -34.53 3.28
CA LEU A 147 -6.05 -33.78 4.03
C LEU A 147 -6.17 -32.26 3.84
N ASN A 148 -6.76 -31.83 2.72
CA ASN A 148 -6.95 -30.43 2.36
C ASN A 148 -8.44 -30.16 2.11
N PRO A 149 -9.29 -30.12 3.16
CA PRO A 149 -10.68 -29.69 3.02
C PRO A 149 -10.66 -28.18 2.72
N GLY A 150 -11.12 -27.79 1.55
CA GLY A 150 -11.10 -26.38 1.11
C GLY A 150 -10.69 -26.22 -0.35
N THR A 151 -10.81 -27.29 -1.13
CA THR A 151 -10.62 -27.24 -2.59
C THR A 151 -11.88 -26.78 -3.34
N GLU A 152 -12.89 -26.28 -2.63
CA GLU A 152 -14.14 -25.75 -3.22
C GLU A 152 -13.89 -24.59 -4.19
N TRP A 153 -12.84 -23.83 -3.99
CA TRP A 153 -12.40 -22.77 -4.90
C TRP A 153 -12.03 -23.27 -6.32
N ALA A 154 -11.71 -24.56 -6.46
CA ALA A 154 -11.35 -25.19 -7.74
C ALA A 154 -12.56 -25.81 -8.47
N GLN A 155 -13.75 -25.72 -7.90
CA GLN A 155 -14.98 -26.18 -8.55
C GLN A 155 -15.51 -25.07 -9.46
N LEU A 156 -15.47 -25.30 -10.76
CA LEU A 156 -16.08 -24.42 -11.75
C LEU A 156 -17.61 -24.48 -11.61
N ASP A 157 -18.21 -23.42 -11.08
CA ASP A 157 -19.66 -23.26 -11.00
C ASP A 157 -20.29 -23.29 -12.40
N ARG A 158 -21.10 -24.32 -12.64
CA ARG A 158 -21.79 -24.59 -13.90
C ARG A 158 -23.13 -23.85 -14.03
N LYS A 159 -23.34 -22.73 -13.35
CA LYS A 159 -24.63 -22.02 -13.43
C LYS A 159 -24.62 -20.71 -14.24
N ALA A 160 -23.79 -20.60 -15.25
CA ALA A 160 -23.85 -19.45 -16.16
C ALA A 160 -23.73 -19.88 -17.64
N ARG A 161 -24.70 -20.67 -18.12
CA ARG A 161 -25.08 -20.72 -19.55
C ARG A 161 -26.46 -21.34 -19.64
N GLY A 162 -27.45 -20.54 -19.77
CA GLY A 162 -28.81 -20.88 -20.14
C GLY A 162 -29.43 -19.64 -20.76
N ASP A 163 -29.63 -19.74 -22.05
CA ASP A 163 -30.30 -18.80 -22.92
C ASP A 163 -31.71 -18.47 -22.43
N GLY A 164 -32.18 -17.25 -22.73
CA GLY A 164 -33.59 -17.00 -22.74
C GLY A 164 -33.95 -15.53 -22.49
N TYR A 165 -34.25 -14.83 -23.57
CA TYR A 165 -35.01 -13.59 -23.59
C TYR A 165 -36.35 -13.75 -22.83
N SER A 166 -36.72 -12.81 -21.97
CA SER A 166 -38.06 -12.18 -21.91
C SER A 166 -38.21 -11.28 -20.68
N SER A 167 -38.57 -10.04 -20.96
CA SER A 167 -39.45 -9.07 -20.31
C SER A 167 -39.80 -9.15 -18.83
N ASP A 168 -39.63 -7.96 -18.21
CA ASP A 168 -40.49 -7.32 -17.19
C ASP A 168 -41.02 -8.16 -16.03
N ASP A 169 -40.52 -7.91 -14.83
CA ASP A 169 -41.34 -7.44 -13.73
C ASP A 169 -40.48 -7.01 -12.51
N GLU A 170 -40.97 -5.96 -11.86
CA GLU A 170 -40.41 -5.35 -10.68
C GLU A 170 -40.53 -6.29 -9.46
N SER A 171 -39.43 -6.54 -8.73
CA SER A 171 -39.50 -6.70 -7.28
C SER A 171 -38.14 -6.48 -6.61
N LEU A 172 -38.17 -5.60 -5.65
CA LEU A 172 -37.16 -5.16 -4.71
C LEU A 172 -36.56 -6.30 -3.88
N ASP A 173 -35.33 -6.05 -3.43
CA ASP A 173 -34.64 -6.76 -2.36
C ASP A 173 -33.90 -8.05 -2.70
N GLU A 174 -32.62 -7.91 -3.18
CA GLU A 174 -31.53 -8.85 -2.87
C GLU A 174 -30.16 -8.40 -3.43
N GLU A 175 -29.77 -7.12 -3.29
CA GLU A 175 -28.46 -6.62 -3.77
C GLU A 175 -27.37 -6.48 -2.68
N HIS A 176 -27.48 -7.13 -1.53
CA HIS A 176 -26.50 -6.91 -0.46
C HIS A 176 -25.43 -7.99 -0.28
N GLN A 177 -25.40 -9.04 -1.10
CA GLN A 177 -24.36 -10.09 -0.96
C GLN A 177 -23.34 -10.20 -2.09
N ALA A 178 -23.47 -9.45 -3.17
CA ALA A 178 -22.63 -9.65 -4.36
C ALA A 178 -21.27 -8.91 -4.33
N VAL A 179 -21.01 -8.01 -3.40
CA VAL A 179 -19.77 -7.20 -3.38
C VAL A 179 -18.64 -7.86 -2.59
N LEU A 180 -18.94 -8.81 -1.71
CA LEU A 180 -17.92 -9.51 -0.90
C LEU A 180 -17.31 -10.76 -1.54
N ALA A 181 -17.89 -11.25 -2.65
CA ALA A 181 -17.45 -12.48 -3.33
C ALA A 181 -16.48 -12.26 -4.51
N ARG A 182 -16.08 -11.02 -4.80
CA ARG A 182 -14.97 -10.72 -5.74
C ARG A 182 -13.62 -10.64 -5.01
N GLY A 183 -13.45 -11.50 -4.01
CA GLY A 183 -12.19 -11.72 -3.36
C GLY A 183 -11.31 -12.64 -4.19
N TYR A 184 -10.11 -12.20 -4.47
CA TYR A 184 -8.94 -13.03 -4.78
C TYR A 184 -9.05 -13.95 -5.99
N LYS A 185 -9.07 -13.35 -7.16
CA LYS A 185 -8.42 -13.99 -8.32
C LYS A 185 -6.98 -13.49 -8.34
N ASP A 186 -6.14 -14.48 -8.13
CA ASP A 186 -4.73 -14.62 -8.46
C ASP A 186 -3.93 -13.36 -8.81
N VAL A 187 -2.84 -13.28 -8.13
CA VAL A 187 -1.59 -12.58 -8.36
C VAL A 187 -1.29 -12.31 -9.85
N GLU A 188 -2.20 -11.66 -10.53
CA GLU A 188 -1.89 -10.90 -11.71
C GLU A 188 -1.53 -9.50 -11.25
N GLY A 189 -0.23 -9.30 -11.12
CA GLY A 189 0.39 -8.01 -11.17
C GLY A 189 0.10 -7.06 -10.01
N VAL A 190 1.05 -6.99 -9.09
CA VAL A 190 1.32 -5.82 -8.24
C VAL A 190 1.08 -4.50 -9.00
N ASP A 191 1.30 -4.47 -10.31
CA ASP A 191 1.05 -3.35 -11.20
C ASP A 191 -0.45 -3.02 -11.37
N ASP A 192 -1.34 -3.98 -11.26
CA ASP A 192 -2.78 -3.74 -11.42
C ASP A 192 -3.37 -2.99 -10.21
N ILE A 193 -2.87 -3.26 -9.01
CA ILE A 193 -3.29 -2.54 -7.79
C ILE A 193 -2.86 -1.07 -7.83
N LEU A 194 -1.69 -0.77 -8.40
CA LEU A 194 -1.21 0.59 -8.57
C LEU A 194 -1.97 1.36 -9.65
N ARG A 195 -2.59 0.66 -10.61
CA ARG A 195 -3.37 1.24 -11.71
C ARG A 195 -4.84 1.45 -11.40
N ARG A 196 -5.38 0.77 -10.38
CA ARG A 196 -6.80 0.90 -10.00
C ARG A 196 -7.03 2.21 -9.26
N ASN A 197 -7.70 3.13 -9.92
CA ASN A 197 -8.10 4.44 -9.38
C ASN A 197 -9.59 4.52 -9.03
N GLU A 198 -10.27 3.40 -8.84
CA GLU A 198 -11.68 3.38 -8.48
C GLU A 198 -11.88 3.91 -7.06
N ASP A 199 -12.86 4.79 -6.89
CA ASP A 199 -13.24 5.31 -5.58
C ASP A 199 -14.06 4.29 -4.81
N VAL A 200 -13.65 3.98 -3.60
CA VAL A 200 -14.50 3.25 -2.67
C VAL A 200 -15.48 4.23 -2.04
N VAL A 201 -16.68 4.29 -2.57
CA VAL A 201 -17.77 5.08 -1.97
C VAL A 201 -18.42 4.25 -0.86
N VAL A 202 -18.01 4.48 0.38
CA VAL A 202 -18.67 3.88 1.54
C VAL A 202 -19.77 4.83 2.02
N ARG A 203 -21.01 4.45 1.86
CA ARG A 203 -22.16 5.15 2.44
C ARG A 203 -22.33 4.70 3.88
N SER A 204 -21.66 5.34 4.84
CA SER A 204 -22.01 5.19 6.25
C SER A 204 -23.13 6.17 6.58
N SER A 205 -24.32 5.67 6.81
CA SER A 205 -25.48 6.48 7.27
C SER A 205 -25.56 6.57 8.79
N ALA A 206 -24.79 5.79 9.51
CA ALA A 206 -24.84 5.75 10.96
C ALA A 206 -24.04 6.89 11.58
N LYS A 207 -24.64 7.59 12.55
CA LYS A 207 -23.94 8.60 13.35
C LYS A 207 -23.10 7.91 14.41
N LEU A 208 -21.85 8.32 14.51
CA LEU A 208 -20.94 7.85 15.56
C LEU A 208 -21.43 8.33 16.94
N LEU A 209 -21.37 7.46 17.94
CA LEU A 209 -21.74 7.81 19.31
C LEU A 209 -20.57 8.47 20.05
N PRO A 210 -20.82 9.51 20.87
CA PRO A 210 -19.78 10.15 21.67
C PRO A 210 -19.31 9.25 22.83
N GLY A 211 -18.11 9.49 23.34
CA GLY A 211 -17.59 8.91 24.57
C GLY A 211 -16.64 7.73 24.38
N LEU A 212 -17.08 6.64 23.79
CA LEU A 212 -16.27 5.44 23.56
C LEU A 212 -16.19 5.12 22.09
N LEU A 213 -14.98 4.90 21.59
CA LEU A 213 -14.72 4.48 20.22
C LEU A 213 -14.43 2.97 20.23
N GLU A 214 -15.17 2.22 19.43
CA GLU A 214 -14.89 0.80 19.22
C GLU A 214 -13.81 0.63 18.18
N PHE A 215 -12.67 0.07 18.58
CA PHE A 215 -11.55 -0.17 17.69
C PHE A 215 -10.78 -1.44 18.06
N SER A 216 -10.12 -2.03 17.08
CA SER A 216 -9.17 -3.12 17.27
C SER A 216 -7.83 -2.79 16.64
N ARG A 217 -6.74 -3.22 17.28
CA ARG A 217 -5.42 -3.14 16.67
C ARG A 217 -5.17 -4.34 15.80
N LEU A 218 -4.75 -4.08 14.58
CA LEU A 218 -4.33 -5.06 13.59
C LEU A 218 -2.80 -5.24 13.59
N VAL A 219 -2.30 -6.07 12.68
CA VAL A 219 -0.87 -6.21 12.41
C VAL A 219 -0.33 -4.88 11.88
N ASP A 220 0.90 -4.51 12.27
CA ASP A 220 1.51 -3.27 11.81
C ASP A 220 1.58 -3.26 10.27
N ALA A 221 1.19 -2.17 9.64
CA ALA A 221 1.09 -2.10 8.18
C ALA A 221 2.44 -2.33 7.47
N ASN A 222 3.55 -2.00 8.13
CA ASN A 222 4.89 -2.21 7.60
C ASN A 222 5.64 -3.38 8.27
N ALA A 223 4.91 -4.40 8.75
CA ALA A 223 5.51 -5.54 9.45
C ALA A 223 6.54 -6.29 8.57
N GLN A 224 6.31 -6.41 7.27
CA GLN A 224 7.23 -7.08 6.34
C GLN A 224 8.54 -6.32 6.11
N GLU A 225 8.50 -4.99 6.09
CA GLU A 225 9.68 -4.14 5.95
C GLU A 225 9.58 -2.93 6.86
N PRO A 226 9.92 -3.05 8.16
CA PRO A 226 9.91 -1.93 9.08
C PRO A 226 10.94 -0.88 8.66
N SER A 227 10.61 0.38 8.85
CA SER A 227 11.51 1.49 8.54
C SER A 227 12.64 1.58 9.56
N LYS A 228 13.86 1.85 9.09
CA LYS A 228 15.03 2.10 9.95
C LYS A 228 15.05 3.50 10.56
N GLY A 229 14.16 4.38 10.13
CA GLY A 229 14.05 5.76 10.59
C GLY A 229 12.60 6.16 10.89
N PRO A 230 12.41 7.36 11.45
CA PRO A 230 11.10 7.90 11.73
C PRO A 230 10.24 7.99 10.47
N ILE A 231 8.95 7.62 10.57
CA ILE A 231 7.99 7.72 9.48
C ILE A 231 7.28 9.05 9.59
N HIS A 232 7.46 9.91 8.60
CA HIS A 232 6.88 11.25 8.57
C HIS A 232 5.64 11.38 7.70
N SER A 233 5.39 10.40 6.83
CA SER A 233 4.21 10.42 5.98
C SER A 233 3.61 9.03 5.86
N VAL A 234 2.31 8.96 6.07
CA VAL A 234 1.46 7.79 5.86
C VAL A 234 0.21 8.30 5.17
N GLN A 235 -0.21 7.66 4.08
CA GLN A 235 -1.43 8.03 3.39
C GLN A 235 -2.04 6.82 2.71
N PHE A 236 -3.37 6.69 2.82
CA PHE A 236 -4.14 5.75 2.04
C PHE A 236 -4.39 6.29 0.64
N HIS A 237 -4.36 5.40 -0.33
CA HIS A 237 -4.82 5.69 -1.67
C HIS A 237 -6.36 5.71 -1.71
N ARG A 238 -6.96 6.40 -2.68
CA ARG A 238 -8.41 6.48 -2.84
C ARG A 238 -9.10 5.12 -3.02
N ASN A 239 -8.40 4.09 -3.50
CA ASN A 239 -8.91 2.72 -3.61
C ASN A 239 -8.97 1.96 -2.26
N ALA A 240 -8.61 2.58 -1.15
CA ALA A 240 -8.56 2.04 0.22
C ALA A 240 -7.61 0.82 0.43
N GLN A 241 -7.09 0.22 -0.61
CA GLN A 241 -6.26 -0.99 -0.52
C GLN A 241 -4.77 -0.69 -0.42
N LEU A 242 -4.33 0.42 -1.01
CA LEU A 242 -2.93 0.81 -1.07
C LEU A 242 -2.60 1.83 0.02
N LEU A 243 -1.55 1.57 0.77
CA LEU A 243 -0.99 2.47 1.78
C LEU A 243 0.43 2.88 1.38
N LEU A 244 0.67 4.18 1.33
CA LEU A 244 1.98 4.78 1.18
C LEU A 244 2.59 5.04 2.55
N THR A 245 3.87 4.72 2.70
CA THR A 245 4.67 5.07 3.89
C THR A 245 6.00 5.66 3.47
N ALA A 246 6.39 6.76 4.10
CA ALA A 246 7.65 7.42 3.79
C ALA A 246 8.29 8.04 5.04
N GLY A 247 9.61 8.08 5.09
CA GLY A 247 10.34 8.57 6.25
C GLY A 247 11.76 9.05 5.95
N LEU A 248 12.50 9.32 7.01
CA LEU A 248 13.87 9.82 6.91
C LEU A 248 14.88 8.75 6.42
N ASP A 249 14.47 7.51 6.34
CA ASP A 249 15.27 6.41 5.76
C ASP A 249 15.39 6.48 4.23
N ARG A 250 14.89 7.56 3.61
CA ARG A 250 14.92 7.83 2.17
C ARG A 250 14.16 6.81 1.33
N ARG A 251 13.27 6.03 1.94
CA ARG A 251 12.49 5.00 1.26
C ARG A 251 11.03 5.38 1.23
N LEU A 252 10.45 5.30 0.05
CA LEU A 252 9.02 5.29 -0.18
C LEU A 252 8.59 3.83 -0.32
N ARG A 253 7.59 3.41 0.44
CA ARG A 253 7.09 2.04 0.40
C ARG A 253 5.60 2.04 0.20
N PHE A 254 5.14 1.05 -0.55
CA PHE A 254 3.73 0.78 -0.78
C PHE A 254 3.38 -0.58 -0.20
N PHE A 255 2.27 -0.61 0.53
CA PHE A 255 1.73 -1.81 1.14
C PHE A 255 0.28 -1.99 0.73
N GLN A 256 -0.10 -3.22 0.46
CA GLN A 256 -1.50 -3.60 0.32
C GLN A 256 -2.05 -3.87 1.71
N ILE A 257 -3.15 -3.21 2.07
CA ILE A 257 -3.75 -3.33 3.39
C ILE A 257 -4.92 -4.30 3.33
N ASP A 258 -4.75 -5.46 3.95
CA ASP A 258 -5.77 -6.47 4.19
C ASP A 258 -6.08 -6.66 5.69
N GLY A 259 -5.35 -5.97 6.56
CA GLY A 259 -5.49 -6.06 8.01
C GLY A 259 -4.90 -7.32 8.65
N LYS A 260 -4.49 -8.32 7.86
CA LYS A 260 -3.93 -9.60 8.35
C LYS A 260 -2.44 -9.74 8.03
N ARG A 261 -2.04 -9.60 6.78
CA ARG A 261 -0.65 -9.77 6.33
C ARG A 261 0.01 -8.47 5.94
N ASN A 262 -0.73 -7.54 5.34
CA ASN A 262 -0.26 -6.24 4.86
C ASN A 262 0.97 -6.38 3.95
N THR A 263 0.77 -6.99 2.79
CA THR A 263 1.85 -7.34 1.88
C THR A 263 2.54 -6.11 1.32
N LYS A 264 3.86 -6.12 1.29
CA LYS A 264 4.64 -5.09 0.62
C LYS A 264 4.53 -5.25 -0.89
N ILE A 265 4.15 -4.18 -1.58
CA ILE A 265 4.08 -4.11 -3.03
C ILE A 265 5.42 -3.67 -3.61
N GLN A 266 5.86 -2.46 -3.26
CA GLN A 266 7.03 -1.84 -3.85
C GLN A 266 7.79 -0.99 -2.82
N SER A 267 9.08 -0.83 -3.01
CA SER A 267 9.92 0.07 -2.23
C SER A 267 10.88 0.81 -3.17
N ILE A 268 10.90 2.13 -3.04
CA ILE A 268 11.73 3.01 -3.87
C ILE A 268 12.70 3.75 -2.94
N PHE A 269 13.97 3.73 -3.29
CA PHE A 269 15.00 4.45 -2.57
C PHE A 269 15.36 5.75 -3.28
N LEU A 270 15.30 6.88 -2.57
CA LEU A 270 15.65 8.21 -3.05
C LEU A 270 16.95 8.66 -2.39
N GLU A 271 18.05 8.52 -3.08
CA GLU A 271 19.39 8.73 -2.53
C GLU A 271 19.58 10.14 -1.94
N ASP A 272 19.09 11.16 -2.62
CA ASP A 272 19.32 12.57 -2.28
C ASP A 272 18.29 13.15 -1.30
N CYS A 273 17.19 12.43 -0.98
CA CYS A 273 16.04 13.03 -0.32
C CYS A 273 15.57 12.24 0.91
N PRO A 274 15.98 12.61 2.12
CA PRO A 274 15.25 12.21 3.33
C PRO A 274 13.81 12.75 3.26
N ILE A 275 12.82 11.85 3.22
CA ILE A 275 11.44 12.22 2.93
C ILE A 275 10.79 12.81 4.18
N ARG A 276 10.23 14.02 4.06
CA ARG A 276 9.46 14.68 5.10
C ARG A 276 7.97 14.58 4.87
N LYS A 277 7.55 14.73 3.63
CA LYS A 277 6.15 14.57 3.24
C LYS A 277 6.06 13.85 1.90
N ALA A 278 5.17 12.90 1.81
CA ALA A 278 4.79 12.24 0.57
C ALA A 278 3.26 12.19 0.53
N SER A 279 2.66 12.53 -0.59
CA SER A 279 1.21 12.57 -0.74
C SER A 279 0.81 12.09 -2.12
N PHE A 280 -0.25 11.26 -2.17
CA PHE A 280 -0.93 11.00 -3.42
C PHE A 280 -1.58 12.27 -3.96
N THR A 281 -1.63 12.39 -5.27
CA THR A 281 -2.58 13.33 -5.89
C THR A 281 -4.00 12.78 -5.70
N PRO A 282 -5.02 13.63 -5.51
CA PRO A 282 -6.40 13.16 -5.29
C PRO A 282 -6.96 12.32 -6.43
N ASP A 283 -6.45 12.46 -7.65
CA ASP A 283 -6.76 11.59 -8.79
C ASP A 283 -6.12 10.19 -8.68
N GLY A 284 -5.25 9.96 -7.70
CA GLY A 284 -4.58 8.69 -7.46
C GLY A 284 -3.49 8.31 -8.47
N SER A 285 -3.20 9.15 -9.46
CA SER A 285 -2.27 8.80 -10.54
C SER A 285 -0.80 9.02 -10.18
N GLN A 286 -0.51 9.98 -9.29
CA GLN A 286 0.84 10.39 -8.96
C GLN A 286 1.07 10.49 -7.44
N VAL A 287 2.32 10.41 -7.04
CA VAL A 287 2.80 10.70 -5.69
C VAL A 287 3.77 11.88 -5.76
N ILE A 288 3.52 12.89 -4.94
CA ILE A 288 4.45 14.00 -4.74
C ILE A 288 5.28 13.69 -3.50
N ILE A 289 6.60 13.84 -3.61
CA ILE A 289 7.54 13.49 -2.53
C ILE A 289 8.47 14.66 -2.29
N ALA A 290 8.54 15.12 -1.05
CA ALA A 290 9.34 16.27 -0.68
C ALA A 290 10.14 16.04 0.60
N GLY A 291 11.24 16.76 0.69
CA GLY A 291 12.14 16.78 1.84
C GLY A 291 12.82 18.13 2.00
N ARG A 292 13.80 18.24 2.90
CA ARG A 292 14.58 19.48 3.11
C ARG A 292 15.54 19.74 1.96
N ARG A 293 14.98 19.88 0.75
CA ARG A 293 15.73 20.12 -0.49
C ARG A 293 15.06 21.21 -1.31
N LYS A 294 15.82 21.83 -2.21
CA LYS A 294 15.34 22.84 -3.18
C LYS A 294 14.52 22.23 -4.31
N PHE A 295 14.35 20.92 -4.33
CA PHE A 295 13.66 20.13 -5.34
C PHE A 295 12.71 19.16 -4.68
N PHE A 296 11.78 18.64 -5.46
CA PHE A 296 10.87 17.58 -5.06
C PHE A 296 10.82 16.49 -6.14
N TYR A 297 10.27 15.34 -5.79
CA TYR A 297 10.07 14.24 -6.72
C TYR A 297 8.59 14.06 -7.02
N THR A 298 8.29 13.65 -8.24
CA THR A 298 6.98 13.13 -8.62
C THR A 298 7.14 11.70 -9.10
N MET A 299 6.27 10.83 -8.63
CA MET A 299 6.21 9.46 -9.09
C MET A 299 4.88 9.22 -9.78
N ASP A 300 4.92 8.76 -11.00
CA ASP A 300 3.76 8.29 -11.75
C ASP A 300 3.55 6.81 -11.40
N LEU A 301 2.39 6.48 -10.80
CA LEU A 301 2.10 5.12 -10.36
C LEU A 301 1.87 4.15 -11.52
N VAL A 302 1.28 4.67 -12.61
CA VAL A 302 0.99 3.85 -13.80
C VAL A 302 2.26 3.45 -14.55
N LYS A 303 3.18 4.41 -14.68
CA LYS A 303 4.46 4.20 -15.40
C LYS A 303 5.57 3.70 -14.48
N ALA A 304 5.34 3.67 -13.17
CA ALA A 304 6.35 3.38 -12.14
C ALA A 304 7.64 4.24 -12.28
N LYS A 305 7.50 5.46 -12.83
CA LYS A 305 8.61 6.37 -13.09
C LYS A 305 8.70 7.45 -12.04
N VAL A 306 9.91 7.72 -11.55
CA VAL A 306 10.20 8.81 -10.60
C VAL A 306 10.96 9.90 -11.35
N ASP A 307 10.37 11.09 -11.38
CA ASP A 307 10.96 12.28 -11.97
C ASP A 307 11.40 13.27 -10.90
N LYS A 308 12.62 13.75 -11.00
CA LYS A 308 13.15 14.81 -10.12
C LYS A 308 12.82 16.17 -10.72
N ILE A 309 12.02 16.94 -10.00
CA ILE A 309 11.69 18.31 -10.39
C ILE A 309 12.69 19.25 -9.73
N GLY A 310 13.46 19.95 -10.53
CA GLY A 310 14.50 20.87 -10.07
C GLY A 310 13.98 22.05 -9.27
N PRO A 311 14.87 22.98 -8.89
CA PRO A 311 14.47 24.20 -8.24
C PRO A 311 13.40 24.94 -9.05
N LEU A 312 12.41 25.50 -8.36
CA LEU A 312 11.36 26.27 -9.03
C LEU A 312 11.96 27.54 -9.65
N VAL A 313 11.66 27.74 -10.93
CA VAL A 313 12.16 28.90 -11.69
C VAL A 313 11.52 30.18 -11.12
N GLY A 314 12.33 31.23 -10.94
CA GLY A 314 11.88 32.54 -10.46
C GLY A 314 12.00 32.75 -8.94
N ARG A 315 12.34 31.73 -8.17
CA ARG A 315 12.60 31.88 -6.72
C ARG A 315 13.65 30.91 -6.22
N GLU A 316 14.51 31.41 -5.32
CA GLU A 316 15.48 30.59 -4.61
C GLU A 316 14.92 30.21 -3.23
N GLU A 317 14.29 29.04 -3.14
CA GLU A 317 13.83 28.48 -1.89
C GLU A 317 14.89 27.57 -1.26
N LYS A 318 15.01 27.61 0.07
CA LYS A 318 15.95 26.74 0.80
C LYS A 318 15.43 25.31 0.90
N SER A 319 14.12 25.16 1.03
CA SER A 319 13.46 23.87 1.29
C SER A 319 12.03 23.89 0.77
N LEU A 320 11.60 22.77 0.18
CA LEU A 320 10.23 22.51 -0.26
C LEU A 320 9.61 21.37 0.58
N GLU A 321 9.93 21.28 1.89
CA GLU A 321 9.60 20.12 2.72
C GLU A 321 8.10 19.97 3.06
N PHE A 322 7.37 21.08 3.11
CA PHE A 322 5.94 21.08 3.44
C PHE A 322 5.11 21.53 2.23
N PHE A 323 4.14 20.77 1.90
CA PHE A 323 3.22 21.06 0.80
C PHE A 323 1.86 20.44 1.06
N GLU A 324 0.84 20.95 0.39
CA GLU A 324 -0.47 20.34 0.28
C GLU A 324 -0.86 20.24 -1.19
N VAL A 325 -1.59 19.21 -1.54
CA VAL A 325 -2.14 19.01 -2.89
C VAL A 325 -3.60 19.41 -2.89
N SER A 326 -4.00 20.19 -3.89
CA SER A 326 -5.39 20.63 -4.05
C SER A 326 -6.32 19.44 -4.33
N PRO A 327 -7.52 19.37 -3.75
CA PRO A 327 -8.51 18.31 -3.99
C PRO A 327 -8.87 18.10 -5.46
N ASP A 328 -8.81 19.17 -6.28
CA ASP A 328 -9.04 19.12 -7.72
C ASP A 328 -7.81 18.61 -8.53
N SER A 329 -6.74 18.20 -7.86
CA SER A 329 -5.47 17.76 -8.46
C SER A 329 -4.81 18.78 -9.40
N SER A 330 -5.22 20.03 -9.41
CA SER A 330 -4.69 21.06 -10.32
C SER A 330 -3.43 21.72 -9.80
N THR A 331 -3.37 21.99 -8.48
CA THR A 331 -2.37 22.84 -7.85
C THR A 331 -1.74 22.15 -6.65
N ILE A 332 -0.43 22.39 -6.48
CA ILE A 332 0.34 21.99 -5.29
C ILE A 332 0.79 23.28 -4.60
N ALA A 333 0.44 23.48 -3.34
CA ALA A 333 0.89 24.62 -2.56
C ALA A 333 2.07 24.22 -1.67
N PHE A 334 3.24 24.81 -1.89
CA PHE A 334 4.43 24.61 -1.07
C PHE A 334 4.61 25.77 -0.09
N VAL A 335 5.07 25.44 1.10
CA VAL A 335 5.55 26.43 2.08
C VAL A 335 6.93 26.91 1.66
N GLY A 336 7.03 28.19 1.34
CA GLY A 336 8.28 28.84 1.00
C GLY A 336 8.91 29.59 2.17
N ASN A 337 10.06 30.21 1.91
CA ASN A 337 10.75 31.05 2.87
C ASN A 337 10.01 32.39 3.10
N GLU A 338 10.27 33.04 4.24
CA GLU A 338 9.84 34.42 4.53
C GLU A 338 8.33 34.69 4.40
N GLY A 339 7.50 33.65 4.67
CA GLY A 339 6.05 33.80 4.60
C GLY A 339 5.45 33.67 3.21
N TYR A 340 6.21 33.22 2.23
CA TYR A 340 5.67 32.95 0.91
C TYR A 340 5.04 31.55 0.83
N ILE A 341 3.97 31.46 0.05
CA ILE A 341 3.34 30.21 -0.35
C ILE A 341 3.50 30.13 -1.87
N LEU A 342 4.03 29.01 -2.35
CA LEU A 342 4.33 28.80 -3.75
C LEU A 342 3.24 27.92 -4.35
N LEU A 343 2.56 28.42 -5.35
CA LEU A 343 1.56 27.68 -6.09
C LEU A 343 2.20 27.06 -7.34
N VAL A 344 2.23 25.76 -7.40
CA VAL A 344 2.85 24.99 -8.50
C VAL A 344 1.75 24.21 -9.23
N SER A 345 1.77 24.23 -10.57
CA SER A 345 0.88 23.40 -11.37
C SER A 345 1.17 21.92 -11.16
N SER A 346 0.16 21.13 -10.87
CA SER A 346 0.34 19.68 -10.76
C SER A 346 0.66 19.02 -12.10
N LYS A 347 0.26 19.60 -13.23
CA LYS A 347 0.51 19.07 -14.59
C LYS A 347 1.89 19.46 -15.11
N SER A 348 2.19 20.78 -15.21
CA SER A 348 3.45 21.28 -15.75
C SER A 348 4.60 21.24 -14.75
N LYS A 349 4.31 21.13 -13.44
CA LYS A 349 5.30 21.19 -12.34
C LYS A 349 6.05 22.53 -12.26
N GLU A 350 5.46 23.59 -12.80
CA GLU A 350 6.00 24.94 -12.83
C GLU A 350 5.30 25.86 -11.82
N LEU A 351 5.99 26.89 -11.41
CA LEU A 351 5.45 27.91 -10.50
C LEU A 351 4.39 28.74 -11.23
N ILE A 352 3.13 28.67 -10.74
CA ILE A 352 2.01 29.44 -11.28
C ILE A 352 1.92 30.83 -10.62
N GLY A 353 2.25 30.90 -9.33
CA GLY A 353 2.12 32.14 -8.58
C GLY A 353 2.60 32.00 -7.14
N THR A 354 2.60 33.12 -6.44
CA THR A 354 3.00 33.17 -5.04
C THR A 354 2.01 33.98 -4.23
N LEU A 355 1.77 33.56 -2.98
CA LEU A 355 1.01 34.30 -1.99
C LEU A 355 1.97 34.71 -0.88
N LYS A 356 1.67 35.80 -0.17
CA LYS A 356 2.54 36.34 0.90
C LYS A 356 1.75 36.56 2.18
N MET A 357 2.13 35.85 3.25
CA MET A 357 1.68 36.07 4.62
C MET A 357 2.58 37.08 5.35
N ASN A 358 2.06 37.69 6.41
CA ASN A 358 2.90 38.32 7.42
C ASN A 358 3.48 37.20 8.31
N GLY A 359 4.76 37.22 8.58
CA GLY A 359 5.42 36.16 9.36
C GLY A 359 5.72 34.90 8.52
N THR A 360 6.00 33.81 9.20
CA THR A 360 6.37 32.55 8.57
C THR A 360 5.15 31.64 8.36
N VAL A 361 5.02 31.02 7.20
CA VAL A 361 4.02 29.98 6.96
C VAL A 361 4.46 28.68 7.63
N ARG A 362 3.55 28.00 8.33
CA ARG A 362 3.81 26.69 8.95
C ARG A 362 2.86 25.60 8.51
N SER A 363 1.63 25.97 8.20
CA SER A 363 0.62 25.00 7.75
C SER A 363 -0.27 25.58 6.66
N LEU A 364 -0.74 24.68 5.82
CA LEU A 364 -1.63 24.93 4.69
C LEU A 364 -2.78 23.93 4.74
N ALA A 365 -3.96 24.33 4.32
CA ALA A 365 -5.08 23.43 4.10
C ALA A 365 -5.94 23.96 2.95
N PHE A 366 -6.32 23.10 2.02
CA PHE A 366 -7.24 23.47 0.95
C PHE A 366 -8.69 23.38 1.43
N ALA A 367 -9.53 24.24 0.90
CA ALA A 367 -10.95 24.27 1.15
C ALA A 367 -11.72 24.51 -0.17
N ASP A 368 -13.02 24.32 -0.14
CA ASP A 368 -13.91 24.61 -1.26
C ASP A 368 -13.47 23.93 -2.56
N ASP A 369 -13.26 22.62 -2.49
CA ASP A 369 -12.80 21.76 -3.58
C ASP A 369 -11.58 22.31 -4.34
N GLY A 370 -10.68 22.95 -3.60
CA GLY A 370 -9.43 23.49 -4.15
C GLY A 370 -9.50 24.92 -4.64
N ARG A 371 -10.64 25.62 -4.52
CA ARG A 371 -10.76 27.04 -4.90
C ARG A 371 -10.16 27.98 -3.88
N GLN A 372 -10.16 27.57 -2.62
CA GLN A 372 -9.64 28.36 -1.52
C GLN A 372 -8.49 27.63 -0.82
N LEU A 373 -7.56 28.41 -0.28
CA LEU A 373 -6.46 27.93 0.52
C LEU A 373 -6.46 28.64 1.87
N LEU A 374 -6.33 27.89 2.95
CA LEU A 374 -6.10 28.41 4.28
C LEU A 374 -4.61 28.31 4.60
N SER A 375 -4.09 29.30 5.29
CA SER A 375 -2.71 29.27 5.79
C SER A 375 -2.60 29.86 7.18
N SER A 376 -1.71 29.31 8.00
CA SER A 376 -1.42 29.79 9.35
C SER A 376 0.08 29.69 9.65
N GLY A 377 0.54 30.48 10.60
CA GLY A 377 1.96 30.48 10.90
C GLY A 377 2.35 31.35 12.11
N GLY A 378 3.51 32.00 11.98
CA GLY A 378 4.18 32.69 13.07
C GLY A 378 3.52 33.99 13.54
N ASP A 379 2.45 34.46 12.93
CA ASP A 379 1.69 35.65 13.33
C ASP A 379 0.39 35.33 14.08
N GLY A 380 0.10 34.02 14.28
CA GLY A 380 -1.11 33.58 14.98
C GLY A 380 -2.42 33.88 14.25
N GLN A 381 -2.36 34.23 12.97
CA GLN A 381 -3.52 34.53 12.16
C GLN A 381 -3.80 33.39 11.18
N VAL A 382 -5.08 33.20 10.85
CA VAL A 382 -5.53 32.31 9.76
C VAL A 382 -5.92 33.18 8.59
N TYR A 383 -5.30 32.91 7.45
CA TYR A 383 -5.55 33.60 6.18
C TYR A 383 -6.38 32.70 5.29
N HIS A 384 -7.39 33.27 4.64
CA HIS A 384 -8.19 32.65 3.61
C HIS A 384 -7.86 33.29 2.26
N TRP A 385 -7.37 32.49 1.33
CA TRP A 385 -6.93 32.92 0.00
C TRP A 385 -7.89 32.41 -1.06
N ASP A 386 -8.25 33.25 -2.01
CA ASP A 386 -8.86 32.83 -3.25
C ASP A 386 -7.74 32.50 -4.27
N LEU A 387 -7.66 31.26 -4.71
CA LEU A 387 -6.63 30.83 -5.64
C LEU A 387 -6.86 31.32 -7.08
N ARG A 388 -8.08 31.63 -7.44
CA ARG A 388 -8.42 32.21 -8.75
C ARG A 388 -7.87 33.62 -8.90
N THR A 389 -8.17 34.48 -7.94
CA THR A 389 -7.71 35.87 -7.93
C THR A 389 -6.32 36.04 -7.31
N ARG A 390 -5.87 35.03 -6.54
CA ARG A 390 -4.61 35.06 -5.76
C ARG A 390 -4.57 36.19 -4.74
N THR A 391 -5.71 36.50 -4.18
CA THR A 391 -5.87 37.55 -3.18
C THR A 391 -6.31 36.96 -1.84
N CYS A 392 -5.99 37.66 -0.76
CA CYS A 392 -6.47 37.31 0.56
C CYS A 392 -7.91 37.83 0.72
N LEU A 393 -8.86 36.92 0.86
CA LEU A 393 -10.27 37.25 1.10
C LEU A 393 -10.51 37.72 2.52
N HIS A 394 -9.95 36.99 3.48
CA HIS A 394 -10.14 37.25 4.90
C HIS A 394 -8.91 36.84 5.71
N LYS A 395 -8.63 37.56 6.76
CA LYS A 395 -7.64 37.20 7.78
C LYS A 395 -8.15 37.54 9.15
N ALA A 396 -7.98 36.66 10.10
CA ALA A 396 -8.31 36.91 11.49
C ALA A 396 -7.37 36.18 12.44
N ILE A 397 -7.25 36.70 13.65
CA ILE A 397 -6.46 36.09 14.71
C ILE A 397 -7.18 34.82 15.19
N ASP A 398 -6.45 33.71 15.30
CA ASP A 398 -6.90 32.50 15.97
C ASP A 398 -6.91 32.74 17.48
N GLU A 399 -8.04 32.51 18.15
CA GLU A 399 -8.25 32.86 19.55
C GLU A 399 -7.23 32.15 20.47
N GLY A 400 -6.44 32.94 21.23
CA GLY A 400 -5.41 32.40 22.12
C GLY A 400 -4.18 31.81 21.43
N CYS A 401 -4.02 32.00 20.13
CA CYS A 401 -2.89 31.52 19.35
C CYS A 401 -1.84 32.61 19.12
N LEU A 402 -0.61 32.35 19.53
CA LEU A 402 0.55 33.16 19.16
C LEU A 402 1.21 32.66 17.88
N ASN A 403 1.34 31.34 17.76
CA ASN A 403 1.93 30.68 16.60
C ASN A 403 1.04 29.52 16.15
N GLY A 404 0.44 29.64 14.98
CA GLY A 404 -0.27 28.55 14.33
C GLY A 404 0.70 27.50 13.80
N THR A 405 0.43 26.23 14.09
CA THR A 405 1.36 25.14 13.76
C THR A 405 0.78 24.09 12.83
N SER A 406 -0.53 23.90 12.86
CA SER A 406 -1.23 22.95 11.99
C SER A 406 -2.62 23.47 11.65
N LEU A 407 -3.06 23.15 10.43
CA LEU A 407 -4.39 23.43 9.92
C LEU A 407 -4.95 22.18 9.25
N CYS A 408 -6.25 21.96 9.37
CA CYS A 408 -6.96 21.02 8.55
C CYS A 408 -8.40 21.48 8.31
N THR A 409 -8.93 21.14 7.15
CA THR A 409 -10.32 21.41 6.76
C THR A 409 -11.12 20.11 6.81
N SER A 410 -12.40 20.21 7.14
CA SER A 410 -13.30 19.07 7.05
C SER A 410 -13.56 18.73 5.58
N PRO A 411 -13.77 17.45 5.23
CA PRO A 411 -14.04 17.03 3.85
C PRO A 411 -15.28 17.71 3.23
N ASN A 412 -16.28 18.03 4.05
CA ASN A 412 -17.47 18.76 3.63
C ASN A 412 -17.27 20.29 3.49
N GLY A 413 -16.07 20.80 3.76
CA GLY A 413 -15.72 22.21 3.64
C GLY A 413 -16.38 23.16 4.66
N SER A 414 -17.26 22.67 5.55
CA SER A 414 -18.00 23.52 6.49
C SER A 414 -17.20 23.99 7.69
N MET A 415 -16.18 23.23 8.09
CA MET A 415 -15.37 23.48 9.29
C MET A 415 -13.89 23.43 8.98
N PHE A 416 -13.11 24.12 9.79
CA PHE A 416 -11.68 23.95 9.85
C PHE A 416 -11.20 23.93 11.30
N ALA A 417 -10.07 23.27 11.52
CA ALA A 417 -9.41 23.24 12.82
C ALA A 417 -8.04 23.89 12.71
N ALA A 418 -7.72 24.75 13.67
CA ALA A 418 -6.44 25.45 13.82
C ALA A 418 -5.75 24.98 15.10
N GLY A 419 -4.52 24.52 14.99
CA GLY A 419 -3.70 24.07 16.12
C GLY A 419 -2.54 25.00 16.38
N SER A 420 -2.26 25.23 17.65
CA SER A 420 -1.23 26.16 18.14
C SER A 420 0.00 25.43 18.72
N ASP A 421 1.05 26.19 18.97
CA ASP A 421 2.25 25.70 19.66
C ASP A 421 2.03 25.48 21.18
N SER A 422 0.98 26.06 21.76
CA SER A 422 0.55 25.81 23.15
C SER A 422 -0.18 24.48 23.35
N GLY A 423 -0.57 23.79 22.26
CA GLY A 423 -1.34 22.54 22.33
C GLY A 423 -2.86 22.72 22.26
N ILE A 424 -3.31 23.96 22.07
CA ILE A 424 -4.73 24.30 21.91
C ILE A 424 -5.14 24.07 20.46
N VAL A 425 -6.31 23.47 20.28
CA VAL A 425 -6.93 23.28 18.97
C VAL A 425 -8.29 23.98 18.97
N ASN A 426 -8.45 24.93 18.09
CA ASN A 426 -9.71 25.65 17.87
C ASN A 426 -10.43 25.11 16.63
N ILE A 427 -11.72 24.84 16.78
CA ILE A 427 -12.59 24.41 15.67
C ILE A 427 -13.50 25.58 15.33
N TYR A 428 -13.50 25.96 14.05
CA TYR A 428 -14.29 27.06 13.52
C TYR A 428 -15.29 26.56 12.47
N ASN A 429 -16.45 27.19 12.44
CA ASN A 429 -17.32 27.13 11.27
C ASN A 429 -16.77 28.11 10.22
N ARG A 430 -16.50 27.63 9.01
CA ARG A 430 -15.84 28.43 7.97
C ARG A 430 -16.68 29.63 7.54
N ASP A 431 -17.97 29.45 7.34
CA ASP A 431 -18.86 30.51 6.85
C ASP A 431 -19.04 31.62 7.89
N GLU A 432 -19.21 31.23 9.16
CA GLU A 432 -19.26 32.19 10.26
C GLU A 432 -17.94 32.96 10.44
N TYR A 433 -16.80 32.28 10.26
CA TYR A 433 -15.49 32.91 10.36
C TYR A 433 -15.26 33.90 9.22
N LEU A 434 -15.62 33.57 7.99
CA LEU A 434 -15.61 34.49 6.85
C LEU A 434 -16.58 35.66 7.04
N GLY A 435 -17.70 35.45 7.74
CA GLY A 435 -18.67 36.48 8.16
C GLY A 435 -18.18 37.38 9.30
N GLY A 436 -16.93 37.17 9.78
CA GLY A 436 -16.31 38.00 10.82
C GLY A 436 -16.46 37.51 12.26
N LYS A 437 -17.07 36.36 12.50
CA LYS A 437 -17.15 35.74 13.82
C LYS A 437 -15.83 35.09 14.18
N ARG A 438 -15.08 35.68 15.11
CA ARG A 438 -13.74 35.26 15.52
C ARG A 438 -13.74 34.14 16.56
N LYS A 439 -14.86 33.97 17.30
CA LYS A 439 -14.95 33.00 18.39
C LYS A 439 -15.05 31.58 17.82
N PRO A 440 -14.22 30.61 18.29
CA PRO A 440 -14.31 29.22 17.86
C PRO A 440 -15.63 28.60 18.34
N MET A 441 -16.13 27.61 17.59
CA MET A 441 -17.24 26.77 18.02
C MET A 441 -16.85 25.97 19.27
N LYS A 442 -15.61 25.50 19.30
CA LYS A 442 -15.05 24.77 20.43
C LYS A 442 -13.54 24.91 20.48
N THR A 443 -13.01 25.05 21.68
CA THR A 443 -11.59 24.96 22.00
C THR A 443 -11.31 23.64 22.68
N ILE A 444 -10.27 22.91 22.24
CA ILE A 444 -9.82 21.64 22.75
C ILE A 444 -8.44 21.81 23.34
N GLU A 445 -8.30 21.56 24.67
CA GLU A 445 -7.09 21.79 25.44
C GLU A 445 -6.44 20.49 25.94
N ASN A 446 -6.74 19.36 25.28
CA ASN A 446 -6.30 18.04 25.73
C ASN A 446 -4.83 17.71 25.45
N LEU A 447 -4.14 18.53 24.65
CA LEU A 447 -2.70 18.45 24.44
C LEU A 447 -1.99 19.53 25.24
N THR A 448 -0.84 19.19 25.79
CA THR A 448 0.00 20.10 26.59
C THR A 448 1.26 20.56 25.86
N THR A 449 1.39 20.18 24.60
CA THR A 449 2.54 20.45 23.74
C THR A 449 2.06 20.76 22.34
N LYS A 450 2.94 21.40 21.56
CA LYS A 450 2.68 21.82 20.19
C LYS A 450 1.88 20.80 19.38
N VAL A 451 0.86 21.26 18.69
CA VAL A 451 0.07 20.45 17.75
C VAL A 451 0.81 20.37 16.42
N ASP A 452 1.36 19.19 16.10
CA ASP A 452 2.15 19.02 14.88
C ASP A 452 1.31 18.54 13.70
N PHE A 453 0.26 17.76 13.99
CA PHE A 453 -0.55 17.14 12.95
C PHE A 453 -2.02 17.04 13.37
N MET A 454 -2.89 17.36 12.44
CA MET A 454 -4.34 17.20 12.57
C MET A 454 -4.93 16.66 11.27
N LYS A 455 -5.93 15.80 11.37
CA LYS A 455 -6.68 15.29 10.21
C LYS A 455 -8.10 14.91 10.58
N PHE A 456 -9.05 15.34 9.76
CA PHE A 456 -10.42 14.85 9.82
C PHE A 456 -10.53 13.48 9.14
N ASN A 457 -11.44 12.66 9.63
CA ASN A 457 -11.93 11.50 8.91
C ASN A 457 -12.80 11.96 7.72
N ASN A 458 -12.99 11.09 6.72
CA ASN A 458 -13.75 11.41 5.50
C ASN A 458 -15.20 11.81 5.74
N ASP A 459 -15.83 11.30 6.83
CA ASP A 459 -17.20 11.67 7.22
C ASP A 459 -17.26 12.94 8.07
N ALA A 460 -16.13 13.57 8.37
CA ALA A 460 -16.02 14.68 9.32
C ALA A 460 -16.56 14.40 10.74
N GLN A 461 -16.70 13.12 11.13
CA GLN A 461 -17.17 12.75 12.48
C GLN A 461 -16.03 12.62 13.50
N ILE A 462 -14.81 12.36 13.04
CA ILE A 462 -13.62 12.20 13.89
C ILE A 462 -12.55 13.19 13.46
N LEU A 463 -11.99 13.91 14.43
CA LEU A 463 -10.77 14.71 14.25
C LEU A 463 -9.64 14.09 15.06
N ALA A 464 -8.57 13.69 14.40
CA ALA A 464 -7.34 13.26 15.04
C ALA A 464 -6.44 14.46 15.29
N ILE A 465 -5.93 14.61 16.51
CA ILE A 465 -5.00 15.67 16.91
C ILE A 465 -3.76 15.04 17.56
N SER A 466 -2.57 15.40 17.14
CA SER A 466 -1.36 14.80 17.66
C SER A 466 -0.22 15.79 17.90
N SER A 467 0.66 15.42 18.84
CA SER A 467 1.93 16.08 19.10
C SER A 467 3.08 15.08 19.02
N SER A 468 4.11 15.41 18.28
CA SER A 468 5.31 14.59 18.17
C SER A 468 6.26 14.73 19.36
N MET A 469 6.03 15.70 20.26
CA MET A 469 6.94 16.02 21.36
C MET A 469 6.75 15.12 22.59
N LYS A 470 5.59 14.46 22.72
CA LYS A 470 5.24 13.62 23.87
C LYS A 470 4.83 12.22 23.41
N LYS A 471 5.22 11.20 24.17
CA LYS A 471 4.77 9.81 23.90
C LYS A 471 3.27 9.68 24.11
N ASN A 472 2.63 8.87 23.29
CA ASN A 472 1.19 8.60 23.35
C ASN A 472 0.30 9.85 23.22
N SER A 473 0.78 10.88 22.56
CA SER A 473 0.13 12.17 22.44
C SER A 473 -0.71 12.27 21.17
N LEU A 474 -1.59 11.31 20.98
CA LEU A 474 -2.62 11.30 19.93
C LEU A 474 -3.98 11.23 20.61
N LYS A 475 -4.85 12.17 20.30
CA LYS A 475 -6.24 12.21 20.77
C LYS A 475 -7.18 12.15 19.59
N LEU A 476 -8.30 11.47 19.75
CA LEU A 476 -9.39 11.43 18.80
C LEU A 476 -10.57 12.20 19.39
N VAL A 477 -11.13 13.08 18.61
CA VAL A 477 -12.22 13.98 18.98
C VAL A 477 -13.45 13.63 18.18
N HIS A 478 -14.56 13.45 18.81
CA HIS A 478 -15.87 13.30 18.17
C HIS A 478 -16.38 14.69 17.79
N VAL A 479 -16.39 14.98 16.51
CA VAL A 479 -16.68 16.33 15.99
C VAL A 479 -18.12 16.78 16.24
N PRO A 480 -19.17 15.95 16.07
CA PRO A 480 -20.55 16.39 16.32
C PRO A 480 -20.82 16.85 17.76
N SER A 481 -20.15 16.25 18.76
CA SER A 481 -20.29 16.65 20.18
C SER A 481 -19.09 17.43 20.73
N PHE A 482 -18.02 17.56 19.96
CA PHE A 482 -16.75 18.16 20.37
C PHE A 482 -16.15 17.55 21.64
N THR A 483 -16.37 16.25 21.85
CA THR A 483 -15.83 15.50 23.00
C THR A 483 -14.67 14.61 22.58
N VAL A 484 -13.68 14.48 23.46
CA VAL A 484 -12.54 13.57 23.24
C VAL A 484 -12.91 12.16 23.67
N PHE A 485 -12.64 11.15 22.84
CA PHE A 485 -12.86 9.74 23.21
C PHE A 485 -12.00 9.35 24.42
N SER A 486 -12.65 8.85 25.47
CA SER A 486 -12.00 8.53 26.75
C SER A 486 -11.12 7.29 26.69
N ASN A 487 -11.45 6.33 25.82
CA ASN A 487 -10.70 5.08 25.65
C ASN A 487 -9.52 5.20 24.67
N TRP A 488 -9.24 6.40 24.13
CA TRP A 488 -8.11 6.64 23.25
C TRP A 488 -7.14 7.66 23.86
N PRO A 489 -5.83 7.43 23.89
CA PRO A 489 -5.10 6.25 23.40
C PRO A 489 -5.27 5.03 24.31
N PRO A 490 -5.09 3.79 23.79
CA PRO A 490 -5.23 2.58 24.59
C PRO A 490 -4.17 2.53 25.71
N LEU A 491 -4.62 2.29 26.95
CA LEU A 491 -3.78 2.34 28.16
C LEU A 491 -2.60 1.36 28.12
N ASN A 492 -2.82 0.17 27.59
CA ASN A 492 -1.84 -0.93 27.63
C ASN A 492 -0.89 -0.97 26.43
N ARG A 493 -0.93 0.01 25.53
CA ARG A 493 -0.15 -0.01 24.29
C ARG A 493 0.58 1.30 24.08
N ASN A 494 1.87 1.20 23.83
CA ASN A 494 2.71 2.35 23.60
C ASN A 494 2.66 2.75 22.11
N LEU A 495 2.07 3.89 21.82
CA LEU A 495 2.05 4.49 20.48
C LEU A 495 3.41 5.10 20.11
N GLN A 496 4.33 5.22 21.09
CA GLN A 496 5.58 5.98 20.95
C GLN A 496 5.30 7.47 20.64
N TYR A 497 6.11 8.08 19.80
CA TYR A 497 5.93 9.46 19.33
C TYR A 497 5.16 9.43 18.00
N PRO A 498 3.88 9.81 17.95
CA PRO A 498 3.12 9.85 16.70
C PRO A 498 3.61 11.01 15.83
N LEU A 499 3.90 10.74 14.55
CA LEU A 499 4.40 11.76 13.61
C LEU A 499 3.42 12.05 12.50
N CYS A 500 2.67 11.07 12.06
CA CYS A 500 1.69 11.19 10.99
C CYS A 500 0.56 10.19 11.20
N LEU A 501 -0.60 10.47 10.63
CA LEU A 501 -1.78 9.62 10.69
C LEU A 501 -2.61 9.84 9.43
N ASP A 502 -3.27 8.79 8.99
CA ASP A 502 -4.28 8.86 7.96
C ASP A 502 -5.44 7.90 8.21
N PHE A 503 -6.61 8.27 7.71
CA PHE A 503 -7.80 7.43 7.70
C PHE A 503 -8.00 6.87 6.29
N SER A 504 -8.47 5.62 6.21
CA SER A 504 -8.85 5.04 4.91
C SER A 504 -10.05 5.79 4.33
N PRO A 505 -10.21 5.83 3.01
CA PRO A 505 -11.36 6.46 2.35
C PRO A 505 -12.70 5.96 2.87
N GLY A 506 -12.82 4.67 3.17
CA GLY A 506 -14.00 4.07 3.77
C GLY A 506 -14.16 4.29 5.28
N GLY A 507 -13.20 4.95 5.93
CA GLY A 507 -13.22 5.21 7.39
C GLY A 507 -12.88 4.00 8.27
N GLY A 508 -12.83 2.78 7.74
CA GLY A 508 -12.67 1.56 8.54
C GLY A 508 -11.26 1.32 9.06
N PHE A 509 -10.25 1.89 8.43
CA PHE A 509 -8.87 1.78 8.88
C PHE A 509 -8.29 3.14 9.24
N MET A 510 -7.46 3.13 10.27
CA MET A 510 -6.64 4.26 10.68
C MET A 510 -5.19 3.80 10.77
N ALA A 511 -4.30 4.41 10.01
CA ALA A 511 -2.86 4.12 10.01
C ALA A 511 -2.09 5.26 10.65
N MET A 512 -1.17 4.94 11.56
CA MET A 512 -0.36 5.92 12.28
C MET A 512 1.13 5.56 12.19
N GLY A 513 1.93 6.47 11.65
CA GLY A 513 3.39 6.38 11.64
C GLY A 513 4.02 6.97 12.90
N ASN A 514 5.04 6.30 13.44
CA ASN A 514 5.73 6.75 14.64
C ASN A 514 7.24 6.96 14.42
N ALA A 515 7.88 7.57 15.42
CA ALA A 515 9.32 7.81 15.41
C ALA A 515 10.18 6.54 15.46
N ALA A 516 9.60 5.41 15.89
CA ALA A 516 10.29 4.13 15.95
C ALA A 516 10.30 3.38 14.60
N GLY A 517 9.78 3.97 13.52
CA GLY A 517 9.77 3.37 12.20
C GLY A 517 8.65 2.33 11.98
N LYS A 518 7.63 2.30 12.85
CA LYS A 518 6.47 1.41 12.72
C LYS A 518 5.25 2.16 12.25
N VAL A 519 4.43 1.51 11.46
CA VAL A 519 3.10 1.99 11.08
C VAL A 519 2.06 1.13 11.78
N LEU A 520 1.44 1.70 12.80
CA LEU A 520 0.40 1.05 13.59
C LEU A 520 -0.92 1.13 12.82
N LEU A 521 -1.59 0.00 12.65
CA LEU A 521 -2.87 -0.10 11.95
C LEU A 521 -3.98 -0.44 12.96
N TYR A 522 -5.06 0.31 12.88
CA TYR A 522 -6.27 0.12 13.69
C TYR A 522 -7.49 -0.01 12.79
N LYS A 523 -8.39 -0.92 13.14
CA LYS A 523 -9.72 -1.04 12.54
C LYS A 523 -10.72 -0.31 13.43
N LEU A 524 -11.54 0.55 12.84
CA LEU A 524 -12.64 1.25 13.50
C LEU A 524 -13.93 0.47 13.21
N HIS A 525 -14.53 -0.13 14.25
CA HIS A 525 -15.67 -1.03 14.08
C HIS A 525 -16.96 -0.34 13.67
N HIS A 526 -17.06 0.97 13.88
CA HIS A 526 -18.20 1.76 13.41
C HIS A 526 -18.38 1.68 11.89
N TYR A 527 -17.29 1.52 11.15
CA TYR A 527 -17.27 1.46 9.68
C TYR A 527 -17.09 0.00 9.23
N ASN A 528 -18.16 -0.80 9.32
CA ASN A 528 -18.09 -2.25 9.08
C ASN A 528 -17.81 -2.67 7.63
N HIS A 529 -17.97 -1.76 6.67
CA HIS A 529 -17.86 -2.04 5.23
C HIS A 529 -16.57 -1.49 4.60
N ALA A 530 -15.53 -1.24 5.39
CA ALA A 530 -14.25 -0.74 4.90
C ALA A 530 -13.20 -1.84 4.81
#